data_9e8e3fdd43b9b3587475c9e2fc9679aa
#
_entry.id   9e8e3fdd43b9b3587475c9e2fc9679aa
#
_cell.length_a   1.000
_cell.length_b   1.000
_cell.length_c   1.000
_cell.angle_alpha   90.00
_cell.angle_beta   90.00
_cell.angle_gamma   90.00
#
_symmetry.space_group_name_H-M   'P 1'
#
loop_
_entity.id
_entity.type
_entity.pdbx_description
1 polymer ?
#
loop_
_entity_poly.entity_id
_entity_poly.type
_entity_poly.pdbx_seq_one_letter_code
_entity_poly.pdbx_strand_id
1 'polypeptide(L)'
;MQNYIIKRLLGLIPSLLIVAVLVFLFVHLLPGDPARLIAGPEADAQVIELVRRQLGLDQPLWRQFWHYIGNVLQGDFGISMASRRPVVEEIASRFMPTLLLTITSMCWAMLFGLGAGIAAAVWRNRWPDHLGMALAVTGMSFPAFALGMLLMQIFSVELGWLPTVGADSWQHYILPSLTLGAAVAAVMARFTRASFVDVLNEDYMRTARAKGVSERWVILKHGLRNALIPVVTMMGLQFGFLLGGSIVVEKVFNWPGLGRLLVDSVEMRDYPVIQAEVLLFSLEFILINLVVDVLYAALNPTIRYK
;
A
#
# COMPACT_ATOMS: atom_id res chain seq x y z
N MET A 1 9.71 -2.18 25.67
CA MET A 1 9.47 -2.71 24.31
C MET A 1 8.31 -3.71 24.30
N GLN A 2 8.36 -4.81 25.06
CA GLN A 2 7.28 -5.81 25.06
C GLN A 2 5.90 -5.23 25.39
N ASN A 3 5.76 -4.47 26.46
CA ASN A 3 4.49 -3.83 26.85
C ASN A 3 3.95 -2.85 25.80
N TYR A 4 4.83 -2.15 25.08
CA TYR A 4 4.45 -1.28 23.99
C TYR A 4 3.86 -2.08 22.81
N ILE A 5 4.56 -3.14 22.38
CA ILE A 5 4.11 -4.01 21.30
C ILE A 5 2.77 -4.66 21.67
N ILE A 6 2.61 -5.16 22.90
CA ILE A 6 1.36 -5.77 23.37
C ILE A 6 0.21 -4.75 23.35
N LYS A 7 0.42 -3.53 23.88
CA LYS A 7 -0.60 -2.48 23.84
C LYS A 7 -1.00 -2.12 22.39
N ARG A 8 -0.04 -2.08 21.46
CA ARG A 8 -0.31 -1.83 20.05
C ARG A 8 -1.07 -2.98 19.41
N LEU A 9 -0.66 -4.22 19.66
CA LEU A 9 -1.38 -5.42 19.18
C LEU A 9 -2.81 -5.47 19.72
N LEU A 10 -3.03 -5.18 20.98
CA LEU A 10 -4.39 -5.11 21.54
C LEU A 10 -5.22 -3.99 20.90
N GLY A 11 -4.58 -2.87 20.54
CA GLY A 11 -5.24 -1.77 19.82
C GLY A 11 -5.64 -2.11 18.39
N LEU A 12 -5.06 -3.17 17.77
CA LEU A 12 -5.44 -3.63 16.43
C LEU A 12 -6.83 -4.30 16.44
N ILE A 13 -7.16 -5.01 17.54
CA ILE A 13 -8.40 -5.77 17.66
C ILE A 13 -9.64 -4.88 17.46
N PRO A 14 -9.80 -3.74 18.17
CA PRO A 14 -10.93 -2.85 17.93
C PRO A 14 -10.97 -2.31 16.48
N SER A 15 -9.83 -1.96 15.91
CA SER A 15 -9.76 -1.44 14.54
C SER A 15 -10.20 -2.49 13.51
N LEU A 16 -9.71 -3.72 13.62
CA LEU A 16 -10.13 -4.81 12.76
C LEU A 16 -11.62 -5.17 12.95
N LEU A 17 -12.10 -5.13 14.19
CA LEU A 17 -13.51 -5.37 14.48
C LEU A 17 -14.42 -4.31 13.83
N ILE A 18 -14.03 -3.03 13.91
CA ILE A 18 -14.76 -1.93 13.24
C ILE A 18 -14.78 -2.17 11.73
N VAL A 19 -13.64 -2.50 11.11
CA VAL A 19 -13.57 -2.81 9.68
C VAL A 19 -14.45 -4.01 9.34
N ALA A 20 -14.40 -5.08 10.13
CA ALA A 20 -15.22 -6.27 9.92
C ALA A 20 -16.73 -5.94 9.99
N VAL A 21 -17.15 -5.11 10.95
CA VAL A 21 -18.54 -4.62 11.04
C VAL A 21 -18.92 -3.79 9.81
N LEU A 22 -18.06 -2.85 9.39
CA LEU A 22 -18.33 -2.00 8.24
C LEU A 22 -18.43 -2.82 6.95
N VAL A 23 -17.51 -3.76 6.74
CA VAL A 23 -17.50 -4.66 5.56
C VAL A 23 -18.72 -5.57 5.55
N PHE A 24 -19.08 -6.14 6.71
CA PHE A 24 -20.29 -6.95 6.85
C PHE A 24 -21.56 -6.13 6.52
N LEU A 25 -21.70 -4.94 7.09
CA LEU A 25 -22.85 -4.06 6.83
C LEU A 25 -22.88 -3.59 5.38
N PHE A 26 -21.71 -3.29 4.78
CA PHE A 26 -21.63 -2.85 3.39
C PHE A 26 -22.31 -3.84 2.44
N VAL A 27 -22.02 -5.14 2.60
CA VAL A 27 -22.63 -6.20 1.78
C VAL A 27 -24.14 -6.25 1.96
N HIS A 28 -24.64 -6.03 3.18
CA HIS A 28 -26.09 -6.04 3.47
C HIS A 28 -26.81 -4.77 3.00
N LEU A 29 -26.08 -3.66 2.79
CA LEU A 29 -26.64 -2.41 2.30
C LEU A 29 -26.65 -2.32 0.77
N LEU A 30 -25.89 -3.17 0.09
CA LEU A 30 -25.87 -3.19 -1.37
C LEU A 30 -27.21 -3.68 -1.94
N PRO A 31 -27.71 -3.05 -3.01
CA PRO A 31 -28.94 -3.50 -3.66
C PRO A 31 -28.72 -4.85 -4.33
N GLY A 32 -29.44 -5.86 -3.90
CA GLY A 32 -29.42 -7.22 -4.42
C GLY A 32 -29.59 -8.26 -3.31
N ASP A 33 -30.17 -9.39 -3.66
CA ASP A 33 -30.27 -10.54 -2.76
C ASP A 33 -29.11 -11.49 -3.00
N PRO A 34 -28.16 -11.66 -2.03
CA PRO A 34 -27.05 -12.58 -2.19
C PRO A 34 -27.47 -14.02 -2.54
N ALA A 35 -28.59 -14.48 -1.98
CA ALA A 35 -29.12 -15.80 -2.31
C ALA A 35 -29.52 -15.92 -3.79
N ARG A 36 -30.10 -14.87 -4.36
CA ARG A 36 -30.48 -14.84 -5.77
C ARG A 36 -29.26 -14.76 -6.70
N LEU A 37 -28.23 -14.03 -6.29
CA LEU A 37 -26.98 -13.95 -7.07
C LEU A 37 -26.26 -15.32 -7.15
N ILE A 38 -26.28 -16.08 -6.05
CA ILE A 38 -25.66 -17.42 -5.99
C ILE A 38 -26.53 -18.45 -6.72
N ALA A 39 -27.85 -18.40 -6.55
CA ALA A 39 -28.77 -19.32 -7.19
C ALA A 39 -28.79 -19.17 -8.71
N GLY A 40 -28.51 -17.94 -9.21
CA GLY A 40 -28.54 -17.59 -10.61
C GLY A 40 -29.85 -16.91 -11.04
N PRO A 41 -29.82 -16.21 -12.22
CA PRO A 41 -30.96 -15.39 -12.68
C PRO A 41 -32.22 -16.20 -13.00
N GLU A 42 -32.08 -17.47 -13.35
CA GLU A 42 -33.16 -18.36 -13.73
C GLU A 42 -33.64 -19.30 -12.61
N ALA A 43 -33.10 -19.12 -11.37
CA ALA A 43 -33.45 -20.00 -10.26
C ALA A 43 -34.88 -19.77 -9.76
N ASP A 44 -35.59 -20.86 -9.54
CA ASP A 44 -36.92 -20.84 -8.93
C ASP A 44 -36.89 -20.32 -7.50
N ALA A 45 -38.02 -19.75 -7.04
CA ALA A 45 -38.14 -19.21 -5.69
C ALA A 45 -37.78 -20.23 -4.59
N GLN A 46 -38.04 -21.52 -4.83
CA GLN A 46 -37.68 -22.59 -3.90
C GLN A 46 -36.18 -22.79 -3.78
N VAL A 47 -35.43 -22.70 -4.91
CA VAL A 47 -33.96 -22.80 -4.93
C VAL A 47 -33.34 -21.61 -4.22
N ILE A 48 -33.86 -20.39 -4.48
CA ILE A 48 -33.39 -19.16 -3.81
C ILE A 48 -33.58 -19.27 -2.30
N GLU A 49 -34.74 -19.75 -1.83
CA GLU A 49 -35.02 -19.90 -0.41
C GLU A 49 -34.13 -20.98 0.23
N LEU A 50 -33.83 -22.07 -0.49
CA LEU A 50 -32.90 -23.09 -0.02
C LEU A 50 -31.47 -22.55 0.13
N VAL A 51 -30.99 -21.79 -0.84
CA VAL A 51 -29.68 -21.11 -0.79
C VAL A 51 -29.66 -20.10 0.36
N ARG A 52 -30.77 -19.33 0.57
CA ARG A 52 -30.88 -18.37 1.67
C ARG A 52 -30.69 -19.04 3.02
N ARG A 53 -31.34 -20.20 3.24
CA ARG A 53 -31.20 -20.99 4.46
C ARG A 53 -29.82 -21.62 4.62
N GLN A 54 -29.23 -22.12 3.53
CA GLN A 54 -27.88 -22.67 3.57
C GLN A 54 -26.81 -21.65 3.95
N LEU A 55 -27.00 -20.41 3.52
CA LEU A 55 -26.12 -19.29 3.86
C LEU A 55 -26.47 -18.61 5.19
N GLY A 56 -27.55 -19.06 5.86
CA GLY A 56 -28.02 -18.47 7.11
C GLY A 56 -28.53 -17.04 6.99
N LEU A 57 -28.89 -16.60 5.77
CA LEU A 57 -29.39 -15.23 5.50
C LEU A 57 -30.81 -14.99 6.04
N ASP A 58 -31.50 -16.04 6.46
CA ASP A 58 -32.78 -16.01 7.16
C ASP A 58 -32.63 -15.70 8.65
N GLN A 59 -31.40 -15.73 9.18
CA GLN A 59 -31.14 -15.47 10.58
C GLN A 59 -31.01 -13.98 10.90
N PRO A 60 -31.17 -13.57 12.18
CA PRO A 60 -30.94 -12.19 12.59
C PRO A 60 -29.51 -11.75 12.28
N LEU A 61 -29.30 -10.48 11.87
CA LEU A 61 -28.02 -9.92 11.44
C LEU A 61 -26.88 -10.15 12.44
N TRP A 62 -27.16 -10.09 13.74
CA TRP A 62 -26.14 -10.34 14.77
C TRP A 62 -25.63 -11.78 14.74
N ARG A 63 -26.47 -12.78 14.42
CA ARG A 63 -26.02 -14.18 14.27
C ARG A 63 -25.21 -14.36 13.00
N GLN A 64 -25.64 -13.76 11.90
CA GLN A 64 -24.88 -13.77 10.65
C GLN A 64 -23.50 -13.15 10.84
N PHE A 65 -23.40 -12.03 11.57
CA PHE A 65 -22.14 -11.38 11.89
C PHE A 65 -21.20 -12.28 12.71
N TRP A 66 -21.69 -12.90 13.79
CA TRP A 66 -20.85 -13.79 14.59
C TRP A 66 -20.44 -15.05 13.84
N HIS A 67 -21.29 -15.58 12.96
CA HIS A 67 -20.94 -16.68 12.08
C HIS A 67 -19.83 -16.26 11.10
N TYR A 68 -19.98 -15.08 10.47
CA TYR A 68 -18.96 -14.49 9.62
C TYR A 68 -17.61 -14.33 10.34
N ILE A 69 -17.60 -13.74 11.53
CA ILE A 69 -16.37 -13.61 12.34
C ILE A 69 -15.76 -14.98 12.68
N GLY A 70 -16.59 -15.95 13.02
CA GLY A 70 -16.14 -17.33 13.32
C GLY A 70 -15.44 -17.97 12.12
N ASN A 71 -15.98 -17.81 10.92
CA ASN A 71 -15.39 -18.31 9.69
C ASN A 71 -14.09 -17.58 9.35
N VAL A 72 -14.07 -16.25 9.44
CA VAL A 72 -12.86 -15.44 9.22
C VAL A 72 -11.72 -15.85 10.15
N LEU A 73 -11.99 -16.10 11.42
CA LEU A 73 -10.98 -16.55 12.39
C LEU A 73 -10.44 -17.97 12.10
N GLN A 74 -11.20 -18.78 11.37
CA GLN A 74 -10.77 -20.10 10.89
C GLN A 74 -10.08 -20.04 9.53
N GLY A 75 -9.98 -18.86 8.92
CA GLY A 75 -9.42 -18.66 7.57
C GLY A 75 -10.38 -19.04 6.44
N ASP A 76 -11.65 -19.26 6.76
CA ASP A 76 -12.70 -19.50 5.77
C ASP A 76 -13.39 -18.20 5.39
N PHE A 77 -13.06 -17.70 4.19
CA PHE A 77 -13.67 -16.50 3.59
C PHE A 77 -14.77 -16.86 2.58
N GLY A 78 -15.15 -18.13 2.49
CA GLY A 78 -16.16 -18.62 1.59
C GLY A 78 -15.65 -18.88 0.16
N ILE A 79 -16.60 -18.93 -0.77
CA ILE A 79 -16.38 -19.25 -2.18
C ILE A 79 -16.71 -18.01 -3.01
N SER A 80 -15.83 -17.66 -3.96
CA SER A 80 -16.06 -16.62 -4.95
C SER A 80 -17.33 -16.90 -5.75
N MET A 81 -18.18 -15.92 -5.88
CA MET A 81 -19.42 -16.03 -6.67
C MET A 81 -19.12 -16.07 -8.18
N ALA A 82 -18.06 -15.41 -8.61
CA ALA A 82 -17.65 -15.32 -10.00
C ALA A 82 -16.86 -16.56 -10.47
N SER A 83 -15.79 -16.92 -9.77
CA SER A 83 -14.88 -18.01 -10.17
C SER A 83 -15.27 -19.39 -9.65
N ARG A 84 -16.15 -19.45 -8.62
CA ARG A 84 -16.54 -20.67 -7.89
C ARG A 84 -15.38 -21.37 -7.18
N ARG A 85 -14.30 -20.64 -6.92
CA ARG A 85 -13.12 -21.14 -6.19
C ARG A 85 -13.10 -20.60 -4.76
N PRO A 86 -12.39 -21.25 -3.82
CA PRO A 86 -12.17 -20.71 -2.48
C PRO A 86 -11.52 -19.32 -2.55
N VAL A 87 -12.06 -18.36 -1.82
CA VAL A 87 -11.57 -16.96 -1.80
C VAL A 87 -10.10 -16.90 -1.37
N VAL A 88 -9.68 -17.76 -0.45
CA VAL A 88 -8.28 -17.86 0.01
C VAL A 88 -7.32 -18.16 -1.13
N GLU A 89 -7.70 -19.03 -2.07
CA GLU A 89 -6.86 -19.37 -3.23
C GLU A 89 -6.74 -18.19 -4.20
N GLU A 90 -7.86 -17.48 -4.44
CA GLU A 90 -7.88 -16.28 -5.29
C GLU A 90 -6.95 -15.19 -4.75
N ILE A 91 -7.02 -14.95 -3.45
CA ILE A 91 -6.17 -13.98 -2.76
C ILE A 91 -4.70 -14.45 -2.74
N ALA A 92 -4.44 -15.69 -2.34
CA ALA A 92 -3.09 -16.21 -2.21
C ALA A 92 -2.31 -16.17 -3.53
N SER A 93 -2.97 -16.45 -4.66
CA SER A 93 -2.34 -16.42 -5.99
C SER A 93 -1.93 -15.01 -6.41
N ARG A 94 -2.59 -13.96 -5.90
CA ARG A 94 -2.38 -12.54 -6.27
C ARG A 94 -1.61 -11.72 -5.25
N PHE A 95 -1.45 -12.26 -4.04
CA PHE A 95 -0.73 -11.59 -2.95
C PHE A 95 0.73 -11.28 -3.31
N MET A 96 1.47 -12.30 -3.77
CA MET A 96 2.89 -12.14 -4.09
C MET A 96 3.15 -11.15 -5.23
N PRO A 97 2.41 -11.15 -6.35
CA PRO A 97 2.53 -10.12 -7.38
C PRO A 97 2.35 -8.69 -6.86
N THR A 98 1.34 -8.42 -6.03
CA THR A 98 1.14 -7.08 -5.42
C THR A 98 2.28 -6.72 -4.47
N LEU A 99 2.71 -7.64 -3.62
CA LEU A 99 3.81 -7.41 -2.68
C LEU A 99 5.12 -7.08 -3.40
N LEU A 100 5.47 -7.85 -4.43
CA LEU A 100 6.68 -7.61 -5.23
C LEU A 100 6.59 -6.28 -5.99
N LEU A 101 5.44 -5.95 -6.55
CA LEU A 101 5.22 -4.65 -7.19
C LEU A 101 5.41 -3.50 -6.18
N THR A 102 4.84 -3.63 -4.99
CA THR A 102 4.99 -2.62 -3.92
C THR A 102 6.45 -2.46 -3.49
N ILE A 103 7.17 -3.56 -3.28
CA ILE A 103 8.59 -3.54 -2.91
C ILE A 103 9.43 -2.89 -4.01
N THR A 104 9.26 -3.28 -5.27
CA THR A 104 9.99 -2.69 -6.39
C THR A 104 9.69 -1.21 -6.56
N SER A 105 8.42 -0.81 -6.39
CA SER A 105 8.01 0.60 -6.41
C SER A 105 8.66 1.40 -5.28
N MET A 106 8.71 0.84 -4.07
CA MET A 106 9.39 1.49 -2.94
C MET A 106 10.90 1.61 -3.20
N CYS A 107 11.54 0.59 -3.77
CA CYS A 107 12.97 0.66 -4.12
C CYS A 107 13.25 1.81 -5.10
N TRP A 108 12.46 1.96 -6.16
CA TRP A 108 12.56 3.08 -7.09
C TRP A 108 12.28 4.42 -6.40
N ALA A 109 11.22 4.50 -5.62
CA ALA A 109 10.86 5.72 -4.89
C ALA A 109 11.95 6.16 -3.93
N MET A 110 12.59 5.23 -3.24
CA MET A 110 13.72 5.51 -2.37
C MET A 110 14.95 5.97 -3.16
N LEU A 111 15.32 5.24 -4.21
CA LEU A 111 16.50 5.56 -5.01
C LEU A 111 16.40 7.00 -5.56
N PHE A 112 15.29 7.33 -6.22
CA PHE A 112 15.10 8.66 -6.81
C PHE A 112 14.73 9.72 -5.78
N GLY A 113 13.86 9.39 -4.82
CA GLY A 113 13.40 10.33 -3.82
C GLY A 113 14.50 10.76 -2.86
N LEU A 114 15.24 9.80 -2.27
CA LEU A 114 16.37 10.13 -1.40
C LEU A 114 17.47 10.83 -2.17
N GLY A 115 17.83 10.32 -3.35
CA GLY A 115 18.87 10.92 -4.19
C GLY A 115 18.57 12.38 -4.55
N ALA A 116 17.37 12.66 -5.04
CA ALA A 116 16.91 14.00 -5.38
C ALA A 116 16.81 14.90 -4.13
N GLY A 117 16.28 14.39 -3.01
CA GLY A 117 16.15 15.14 -1.76
C GLY A 117 17.50 15.54 -1.16
N ILE A 118 18.46 14.61 -1.12
CA ILE A 118 19.83 14.89 -0.65
C ILE A 118 20.51 15.89 -1.57
N ALA A 119 20.43 15.69 -2.89
CA ALA A 119 21.01 16.62 -3.85
C ALA A 119 20.42 18.04 -3.70
N ALA A 120 19.10 18.14 -3.59
CA ALA A 120 18.41 19.40 -3.37
C ALA A 120 18.82 20.11 -2.05
N ALA A 121 19.03 19.35 -0.98
CA ALA A 121 19.47 19.91 0.31
C ALA A 121 20.93 20.40 0.27
N VAL A 122 21.84 19.59 -0.31
CA VAL A 122 23.27 19.92 -0.40
C VAL A 122 23.50 21.15 -1.31
N TRP A 123 22.78 21.22 -2.41
CA TRP A 123 22.84 22.36 -3.34
C TRP A 123 21.65 23.31 -3.18
N ARG A 124 21.27 23.58 -1.94
CA ARG A 124 20.14 24.44 -1.58
C ARG A 124 20.19 25.78 -2.30
N ASN A 125 19.05 26.23 -2.82
CA ASN A 125 18.87 27.49 -3.60
C ASN A 125 19.68 27.53 -4.91
N ARG A 126 20.19 26.40 -5.42
CA ARG A 126 20.83 26.27 -6.71
C ARG A 126 19.93 25.50 -7.68
N TRP A 127 20.34 25.41 -8.95
CA TRP A 127 19.54 24.74 -9.98
C TRP A 127 19.14 23.27 -9.66
N PRO A 128 19.97 22.41 -8.98
CA PRO A 128 19.54 21.06 -8.65
C PRO A 128 18.39 21.04 -7.63
N ASP A 129 18.37 22.01 -6.70
CA ASP A 129 17.28 22.16 -5.74
C ASP A 129 15.98 22.56 -6.45
N HIS A 130 16.03 23.58 -7.30
CA HIS A 130 14.85 24.05 -8.04
C HIS A 130 14.31 22.97 -8.98
N LEU A 131 15.19 22.29 -9.74
CA LEU A 131 14.78 21.21 -10.63
C LEU A 131 14.20 20.00 -9.86
N GLY A 132 14.89 19.56 -8.80
CA GLY A 132 14.42 18.44 -7.98
C GLY A 132 13.06 18.70 -7.35
N MET A 133 12.84 19.91 -6.82
CA MET A 133 11.56 20.28 -6.23
C MET A 133 10.45 20.50 -7.27
N ALA A 134 10.78 21.05 -8.45
CA ALA A 134 9.82 21.16 -9.55
C ALA A 134 9.36 19.78 -10.04
N LEU A 135 10.30 18.84 -10.23
CA LEU A 135 9.97 17.46 -10.60
C LEU A 135 9.14 16.75 -9.51
N ALA A 136 9.46 16.99 -8.23
CA ALA A 136 8.68 16.44 -7.13
C ALA A 136 7.25 16.99 -7.12
N VAL A 137 7.04 18.29 -7.30
CA VAL A 137 5.69 18.86 -7.37
C VAL A 137 4.92 18.32 -8.58
N THR A 138 5.55 18.24 -9.74
CA THR A 138 4.94 17.67 -10.95
C THR A 138 4.56 16.20 -10.74
N GLY A 139 5.46 15.38 -10.16
CA GLY A 139 5.21 13.97 -9.89
C GLY A 139 4.06 13.71 -8.92
N MET A 140 3.84 14.62 -7.96
CA MET A 140 2.68 14.53 -7.06
C MET A 140 1.36 14.96 -7.69
N SER A 141 1.43 15.90 -8.64
CA SER A 141 0.24 16.47 -9.28
C SER A 141 -0.27 15.61 -10.43
N PHE A 142 0.57 14.71 -10.94
CA PHE A 142 0.21 13.87 -12.09
C PHE A 142 -0.54 12.62 -11.63
N PRO A 143 -1.77 12.34 -12.14
CA PRO A 143 -2.50 11.14 -11.79
C PRO A 143 -1.73 9.88 -12.20
N ALA A 144 -1.62 8.90 -11.30
CA ALA A 144 -0.86 7.67 -11.54
C ALA A 144 -1.31 6.91 -12.80
N PHE A 145 -2.62 6.84 -13.07
CA PHE A 145 -3.13 6.18 -14.27
C PHE A 145 -2.67 6.89 -15.56
N ALA A 146 -2.65 8.23 -15.56
CA ALA A 146 -2.23 8.99 -16.73
C ALA A 146 -0.72 8.86 -16.96
N LEU A 147 0.08 8.85 -15.88
CA LEU A 147 1.52 8.58 -15.97
C LEU A 147 1.77 7.17 -16.50
N GLY A 148 1.04 6.16 -16.00
CA GLY A 148 1.16 4.78 -16.46
C GLY A 148 0.86 4.64 -17.95
N MET A 149 -0.24 5.23 -18.42
CA MET A 149 -0.60 5.22 -19.83
C MET A 149 0.45 5.96 -20.71
N LEU A 150 0.97 7.08 -20.24
CA LEU A 150 2.01 7.83 -20.95
C LEU A 150 3.32 7.02 -21.07
N LEU A 151 3.76 6.42 -19.97
CA LEU A 151 4.96 5.57 -19.97
C LEU A 151 4.77 4.35 -20.88
N MET A 152 3.60 3.71 -20.84
CA MET A 152 3.26 2.59 -21.70
C MET A 152 3.28 3.02 -23.18
N GLN A 153 2.68 4.16 -23.51
CA GLN A 153 2.68 4.69 -24.89
C GLN A 153 4.10 4.89 -25.41
N ILE A 154 4.96 5.56 -24.63
CA ILE A 154 6.32 5.87 -25.05
C ILE A 154 7.19 4.62 -25.10
N PHE A 155 7.30 3.88 -23.98
CA PHE A 155 8.30 2.81 -23.84
C PHE A 155 7.87 1.47 -24.39
N SER A 156 6.57 1.19 -24.44
CA SER A 156 6.08 -0.10 -24.96
C SER A 156 5.60 0.02 -26.39
N VAL A 157 4.81 1.05 -26.72
CA VAL A 157 4.18 1.15 -28.04
C VAL A 157 5.12 1.82 -29.05
N GLU A 158 5.68 2.99 -28.75
CA GLU A 158 6.50 3.74 -29.71
C GLU A 158 7.93 3.20 -29.81
N LEU A 159 8.58 2.93 -28.68
CA LEU A 159 9.97 2.48 -28.62
C LEU A 159 10.12 0.96 -28.66
N GLY A 160 9.07 0.19 -28.25
CA GLY A 160 9.13 -1.26 -28.20
C GLY A 160 10.16 -1.84 -27.19
N TRP A 161 10.58 -1.06 -26.21
CA TRP A 161 11.64 -1.45 -25.27
C TRP A 161 11.14 -2.34 -24.14
N LEU A 162 9.91 -2.12 -23.68
CA LEU A 162 9.33 -2.76 -22.51
C LEU A 162 7.97 -3.37 -22.85
N PRO A 163 7.59 -4.46 -22.18
CA PRO A 163 6.28 -5.07 -22.39
C PRO A 163 5.15 -4.17 -21.89
N THR A 164 3.98 -4.27 -22.53
CA THR A 164 2.81 -3.44 -22.23
C THR A 164 2.06 -3.94 -20.99
N VAL A 165 1.80 -5.25 -20.91
CA VAL A 165 0.95 -5.91 -19.90
C VAL A 165 1.52 -7.26 -19.49
N GLY A 166 1.13 -7.76 -18.32
CA GLY A 166 1.56 -9.07 -17.82
C GLY A 166 2.53 -8.97 -16.64
N ALA A 167 3.00 -10.13 -16.16
CA ALA A 167 3.91 -10.24 -15.01
C ALA A 167 4.96 -11.34 -15.18
N ASP A 168 5.18 -11.83 -16.40
CA ASP A 168 5.94 -13.05 -16.67
C ASP A 168 7.46 -12.88 -16.55
N SER A 169 7.95 -11.64 -16.62
CA SER A 169 9.39 -11.34 -16.52
C SER A 169 9.66 -10.08 -15.70
N TRP A 170 10.93 -9.88 -15.29
CA TRP A 170 11.33 -8.69 -14.54
C TRP A 170 11.08 -7.37 -15.29
N GLN A 171 11.07 -7.39 -16.62
CA GLN A 171 10.80 -6.22 -17.45
C GLN A 171 9.38 -5.69 -17.27
N HIS A 172 8.41 -6.55 -16.99
CA HIS A 172 7.03 -6.16 -16.70
C HIS A 172 6.89 -5.34 -15.41
N TYR A 173 7.84 -5.43 -14.47
CA TYR A 173 7.82 -4.65 -13.23
C TYR A 173 8.25 -3.20 -13.43
N ILE A 174 9.00 -2.86 -14.50
CA ILE A 174 9.64 -1.55 -14.65
C ILE A 174 8.58 -0.44 -14.73
N LEU A 175 7.69 -0.48 -15.71
CA LEU A 175 6.71 0.59 -15.92
C LEU A 175 5.70 0.70 -14.77
N PRO A 176 5.08 -0.41 -14.30
CA PRO A 176 4.17 -0.34 -13.16
C PRO A 176 4.84 0.18 -11.89
N SER A 177 6.07 -0.28 -11.59
CA SER A 177 6.78 0.15 -10.37
C SER A 177 7.22 1.61 -10.44
N LEU A 178 7.66 2.11 -11.58
CA LEU A 178 7.95 3.54 -11.79
C LEU A 178 6.68 4.38 -11.65
N THR A 179 5.59 3.93 -12.23
CA THR A 179 4.29 4.62 -12.15
C THR A 179 3.81 4.72 -10.72
N LEU A 180 3.78 3.59 -10.00
CA LEU A 180 3.31 3.51 -8.63
C LEU A 180 4.26 4.27 -7.68
N GLY A 181 5.58 4.16 -7.89
CA GLY A 181 6.59 4.80 -7.06
C GLY A 181 6.77 6.30 -7.29
N ALA A 182 6.30 6.85 -8.40
CA ALA A 182 6.58 8.26 -8.77
C ALA A 182 6.07 9.27 -7.73
N ALA A 183 4.82 9.15 -7.30
CA ALA A 183 4.25 10.04 -6.29
C ALA A 183 4.96 9.89 -4.94
N VAL A 184 5.32 8.65 -4.56
CA VAL A 184 6.06 8.37 -3.33
C VAL A 184 7.47 8.94 -3.41
N ALA A 185 8.17 8.79 -4.54
CA ALA A 185 9.50 9.39 -4.76
C ALA A 185 9.46 10.91 -4.60
N ALA A 186 8.42 11.55 -5.10
CA ALA A 186 8.21 12.99 -4.98
C ALA A 186 8.00 13.44 -3.51
N VAL A 187 7.18 12.71 -2.75
CA VAL A 187 7.00 12.95 -1.31
C VAL A 187 8.31 12.75 -0.57
N MET A 188 9.01 11.64 -0.86
CA MET A 188 10.30 11.31 -0.24
C MET A 188 11.37 12.35 -0.54
N ALA A 189 11.45 12.86 -1.77
CA ALA A 189 12.40 13.91 -2.16
C ALA A 189 12.20 15.19 -1.33
N ARG A 190 10.95 15.66 -1.23
CA ARG A 190 10.64 16.87 -0.45
C ARG A 190 10.93 16.68 1.03
N PHE A 191 10.50 15.55 1.58
CA PHE A 191 10.68 15.25 3.00
C PHE A 191 12.17 15.09 3.36
N THR A 192 12.91 14.35 2.53
CA THR A 192 14.36 14.18 2.69
C THR A 192 15.09 15.51 2.62
N ARG A 193 14.74 16.37 1.63
CA ARG A 193 15.30 17.72 1.52
C ARG A 193 15.07 18.53 2.78
N ALA A 194 13.85 18.57 3.29
CA ALA A 194 13.51 19.34 4.50
C ALA A 194 14.31 18.83 5.70
N SER A 195 14.25 17.53 5.98
CA SER A 195 14.97 16.90 7.10
C SER A 195 16.49 17.12 7.00
N PHE A 196 17.03 17.04 5.80
CA PHE A 196 18.48 17.22 5.59
C PHE A 196 18.91 18.67 5.78
N VAL A 197 18.12 19.65 5.30
CA VAL A 197 18.37 21.09 5.50
C VAL A 197 18.36 21.44 6.98
N ASP A 198 17.41 20.89 7.76
CA ASP A 198 17.33 21.12 9.20
C ASP A 198 18.60 20.61 9.90
N VAL A 199 19.01 19.38 9.59
CA VAL A 199 20.23 18.77 10.14
C VAL A 199 21.50 19.53 9.75
N LEU A 200 21.61 20.00 8.50
CA LEU A 200 22.79 20.75 8.05
C LEU A 200 23.01 22.09 8.80
N ASN A 201 21.95 22.64 9.40
CA ASN A 201 21.98 23.88 10.18
C ASN A 201 22.29 23.67 11.68
N GLU A 202 22.34 22.44 12.17
CA GLU A 202 22.59 22.09 13.57
C GLU A 202 24.01 22.43 14.02
N ASP A 203 24.19 22.78 15.29
CA ASP A 203 25.48 23.24 15.84
C ASP A 203 26.56 22.17 15.82
N TYR A 204 26.21 20.88 15.93
CA TYR A 204 27.21 19.80 15.83
C TYR A 204 27.78 19.68 14.41
N MET A 205 27.04 20.09 13.35
CA MET A 205 27.55 20.17 11.99
C MET A 205 28.58 21.30 11.84
N ARG A 206 28.33 22.45 12.47
CA ARG A 206 29.29 23.56 12.53
C ARG A 206 30.56 23.14 13.27
N THR A 207 30.39 22.43 14.39
CA THR A 207 31.50 21.90 15.19
C THR A 207 32.37 20.91 14.39
N ALA A 208 31.74 20.01 13.63
CA ALA A 208 32.45 19.06 12.77
C ALA A 208 33.30 19.78 11.70
N ARG A 209 32.74 20.82 11.06
CA ARG A 209 33.48 21.68 10.10
C ARG A 209 34.63 22.42 10.78
N ALA A 210 34.41 22.99 11.97
CA ALA A 210 35.45 23.69 12.74
C ALA A 210 36.62 22.78 13.13
N LYS A 211 36.38 21.47 13.33
CA LYS A 211 37.39 20.44 13.59
C LYS A 211 38.16 20.00 12.32
N GLY A 212 37.91 20.61 11.16
CA GLY A 212 38.61 20.30 9.90
C GLY A 212 38.13 19.02 9.20
N VAL A 213 36.97 18.46 9.59
CA VAL A 213 36.40 17.29 8.88
C VAL A 213 35.99 17.73 7.47
N SER A 214 36.38 16.96 6.45
CA SER A 214 36.03 17.27 5.08
C SER A 214 34.50 17.27 4.85
N GLU A 215 34.00 18.16 4.00
CA GLU A 215 32.56 18.36 3.79
C GLU A 215 31.83 17.07 3.40
N ARG A 216 32.47 16.19 2.61
CA ARG A 216 31.88 14.87 2.29
C ARG A 216 31.60 14.03 3.53
N TRP A 217 32.54 13.98 4.48
CA TRP A 217 32.37 13.23 5.73
C TRP A 217 31.37 13.90 6.68
N VAL A 218 31.36 15.26 6.72
CA VAL A 218 30.34 16.01 7.46
C VAL A 218 28.94 15.63 6.97
N ILE A 219 28.72 15.61 5.66
CA ILE A 219 27.45 15.24 5.03
C ILE A 219 27.10 13.76 5.28
N LEU A 220 28.00 12.84 4.93
CA LEU A 220 27.69 11.40 4.93
C LEU A 220 27.63 10.80 6.35
N LYS A 221 28.56 11.19 7.23
CA LYS A 221 28.66 10.59 8.57
C LYS A 221 27.79 11.29 9.59
N HIS A 222 27.76 12.61 9.59
CA HIS A 222 27.04 13.41 10.59
C HIS A 222 25.67 13.87 10.10
N GLY A 223 25.54 14.26 8.84
CA GLY A 223 24.28 14.74 8.25
C GLY A 223 23.32 13.59 7.94
N LEU A 224 23.73 12.67 7.07
CA LEU A 224 22.85 11.63 6.54
C LEU A 224 22.26 10.73 7.64
N ARG A 225 23.09 10.30 8.58
CA ARG A 225 22.64 9.43 9.68
C ARG A 225 21.48 10.01 10.47
N ASN A 226 21.54 11.30 10.80
CA ASN A 226 20.53 11.96 11.61
C ASN A 226 19.31 12.36 10.76
N ALA A 227 19.53 12.81 9.52
CA ALA A 227 18.45 13.16 8.61
C ALA A 227 17.60 11.97 8.18
N LEU A 228 18.17 10.74 8.14
CA LEU A 228 17.43 9.54 7.77
C LEU A 228 16.47 9.04 8.85
N ILE A 229 16.62 9.40 10.13
CA ILE A 229 15.72 8.92 11.19
C ILE A 229 14.26 9.25 10.88
N PRO A 230 13.84 10.52 10.68
CA PRO A 230 12.47 10.83 10.30
C PRO A 230 12.10 10.33 8.89
N VAL A 231 13.07 10.24 7.99
CA VAL A 231 12.84 9.73 6.62
C VAL A 231 12.43 8.26 6.61
N VAL A 232 13.08 7.40 7.43
CA VAL A 232 12.70 5.98 7.57
C VAL A 232 11.27 5.83 8.09
N THR A 233 10.85 6.69 9.00
CA THR A 233 9.44 6.69 9.47
C THR A 233 8.48 7.04 8.32
N MET A 234 8.80 8.07 7.55
CA MET A 234 8.00 8.46 6.39
C MET A 234 7.96 7.34 5.34
N MET A 235 9.08 6.63 5.11
CA MET A 235 9.12 5.47 4.21
C MET A 235 8.11 4.39 4.59
N GLY A 236 8.03 4.08 5.88
CA GLY A 236 7.07 3.08 6.34
C GLY A 236 5.62 3.49 6.10
N LEU A 237 5.27 4.75 6.37
CA LEU A 237 3.94 5.27 6.07
C LEU A 237 3.63 5.21 4.57
N GLN A 238 4.61 5.55 3.73
CA GLN A 238 4.47 5.49 2.27
C GLN A 238 4.35 4.05 1.75
N PHE A 239 4.95 3.08 2.41
CA PHE A 239 4.79 1.67 2.06
C PHE A 239 3.34 1.20 2.22
N GLY A 240 2.69 1.57 3.33
CA GLY A 240 1.26 1.30 3.52
C GLY A 240 0.38 1.99 2.46
N PHE A 241 0.75 3.21 2.06
CA PHE A 241 0.06 3.93 0.98
C PHE A 241 0.21 3.23 -0.38
N LEU A 242 1.40 2.67 -0.68
CA LEU A 242 1.65 1.96 -1.93
C LEU A 242 0.77 0.71 -2.08
N LEU A 243 0.53 -0.04 -1.02
CA LEU A 243 -0.36 -1.22 -1.06
C LEU A 243 -1.78 -0.82 -1.47
N GLY A 244 -2.35 0.22 -0.87
CA GLY A 244 -3.66 0.73 -1.26
C GLY A 244 -3.66 1.42 -2.64
N GLY A 245 -2.56 2.10 -3.00
CA GLY A 245 -2.40 2.81 -4.27
C GLY A 245 -2.14 1.93 -5.48
N SER A 246 -1.81 0.66 -5.27
CA SER A 246 -1.53 -0.30 -6.35
C SER A 246 -2.76 -0.61 -7.21
N ILE A 247 -3.97 -0.49 -6.67
CA ILE A 247 -5.24 -0.86 -7.31
C ILE A 247 -5.36 -0.28 -8.73
N VAL A 248 -5.15 1.03 -8.86
CA VAL A 248 -5.29 1.73 -10.14
C VAL A 248 -4.19 1.33 -11.12
N VAL A 249 -2.96 1.22 -10.64
CA VAL A 249 -1.81 0.83 -11.46
C VAL A 249 -1.94 -0.61 -11.94
N GLU A 250 -2.36 -1.52 -11.06
CA GLU A 250 -2.62 -2.92 -11.41
C GLU A 250 -3.70 -3.07 -12.49
N LYS A 251 -4.77 -2.27 -12.42
CA LYS A 251 -5.81 -2.28 -13.45
C LYS A 251 -5.28 -1.75 -14.80
N VAL A 252 -4.50 -0.66 -14.79
CA VAL A 252 -3.91 -0.05 -16.01
C VAL A 252 -2.95 -1.00 -16.71
N PHE A 253 -2.07 -1.66 -15.98
CA PHE A 253 -1.07 -2.58 -16.53
C PHE A 253 -1.55 -4.03 -16.66
N ASN A 254 -2.83 -4.29 -16.39
CA ASN A 254 -3.40 -5.64 -16.35
C ASN A 254 -2.59 -6.60 -15.46
N TRP A 255 -2.08 -6.07 -14.35
CA TRP A 255 -1.25 -6.77 -13.39
C TRP A 255 -2.07 -7.80 -12.60
N PRO A 256 -1.59 -9.04 -12.42
CA PRO A 256 -2.35 -10.08 -11.72
C PRO A 256 -2.23 -9.94 -10.20
N GLY A 257 -2.63 -8.80 -9.65
CA GLY A 257 -2.52 -8.48 -8.23
C GLY A 257 -3.87 -8.40 -7.50
N LEU A 258 -3.80 -8.10 -6.19
CA LEU A 258 -4.95 -7.94 -5.29
C LEU A 258 -5.81 -6.72 -5.67
N GLY A 259 -5.19 -5.60 -6.01
CA GLY A 259 -5.95 -4.40 -6.36
C GLY A 259 -6.81 -4.59 -7.60
N ARG A 260 -6.30 -5.32 -8.60
CA ARG A 260 -7.09 -5.70 -9.76
C ARG A 260 -8.21 -6.68 -9.38
N LEU A 261 -7.92 -7.67 -8.54
CA LEU A 261 -8.94 -8.62 -8.06
C LEU A 261 -10.08 -7.87 -7.36
N LEU A 262 -9.77 -6.88 -6.53
CA LEU A 262 -10.78 -6.07 -5.85
C LEU A 262 -11.69 -5.35 -6.85
N VAL A 263 -11.11 -4.67 -7.85
CA VAL A 263 -11.91 -3.95 -8.86
C VAL A 263 -12.79 -4.91 -9.65
N ASP A 264 -12.21 -6.02 -10.14
CA ASP A 264 -12.94 -7.04 -10.90
C ASP A 264 -14.08 -7.64 -10.05
N SER A 265 -13.83 -7.89 -8.76
CA SER A 265 -14.84 -8.42 -7.81
C SER A 265 -15.96 -7.41 -7.55
N VAL A 266 -15.66 -6.10 -7.47
CA VAL A 266 -16.68 -5.06 -7.34
C VAL A 266 -17.55 -4.99 -8.60
N GLU A 267 -16.94 -5.04 -9.78
CA GLU A 267 -17.66 -5.05 -11.07
C GLU A 267 -18.60 -6.27 -11.18
N MET A 268 -18.13 -7.44 -10.70
CA MET A 268 -18.87 -8.71 -10.73
C MET A 268 -19.80 -8.92 -9.53
N ARG A 269 -19.78 -8.02 -8.54
CA ARG A 269 -20.51 -8.14 -7.26
C ARG A 269 -20.15 -9.41 -6.48
N ASP A 270 -18.87 -9.78 -6.50
CA ASP A 270 -18.34 -10.92 -5.77
C ASP A 270 -18.08 -10.55 -4.31
N TYR A 271 -19.14 -10.54 -3.52
CA TYR A 271 -19.10 -10.05 -2.13
C TYR A 271 -18.12 -10.80 -1.22
N PRO A 272 -17.99 -12.15 -1.27
CA PRO A 272 -17.02 -12.85 -0.44
C PRO A 272 -15.59 -12.39 -0.70
N VAL A 273 -15.19 -12.19 -1.96
CA VAL A 273 -13.87 -11.71 -2.33
C VAL A 273 -13.67 -10.27 -1.86
N ILE A 274 -14.65 -9.38 -2.09
CA ILE A 274 -14.56 -7.98 -1.64
C ILE A 274 -14.37 -7.90 -0.12
N GLN A 275 -15.16 -8.67 0.65
CA GLN A 275 -15.05 -8.69 2.10
C GLN A 275 -13.68 -9.14 2.57
N ALA A 276 -13.18 -10.24 2.01
CA ALA A 276 -11.89 -10.80 2.36
C ALA A 276 -10.74 -9.85 2.03
N GLU A 277 -10.77 -9.21 0.85
CA GLU A 277 -9.73 -8.27 0.43
C GLU A 277 -9.71 -6.98 1.25
N VAL A 278 -10.87 -6.41 1.57
CA VAL A 278 -10.92 -5.20 2.40
C VAL A 278 -10.41 -5.49 3.81
N LEU A 279 -10.72 -6.66 4.37
CA LEU A 279 -10.14 -7.10 5.65
C LEU A 279 -8.63 -7.30 5.53
N LEU A 280 -8.15 -7.93 4.46
CA LEU A 280 -6.73 -8.16 4.22
C LEU A 280 -5.96 -6.84 4.09
N PHE A 281 -6.41 -5.91 3.23
CA PHE A 281 -5.78 -4.60 3.09
C PHE A 281 -5.76 -3.82 4.41
N SER A 282 -6.82 -3.93 5.20
CA SER A 282 -6.87 -3.30 6.53
C SER A 282 -5.85 -3.93 7.48
N LEU A 283 -5.76 -5.26 7.49
CA LEU A 283 -4.77 -5.98 8.28
C LEU A 283 -3.33 -5.62 7.87
N GLU A 284 -3.05 -5.62 6.57
CA GLU A 284 -1.74 -5.23 6.02
C GLU A 284 -1.36 -3.81 6.43
N PHE A 285 -2.27 -2.84 6.26
CA PHE A 285 -2.03 -1.45 6.64
C PHE A 285 -1.72 -1.32 8.14
N ILE A 286 -2.47 -2.01 8.98
CA ILE A 286 -2.28 -2.01 10.42
C ILE A 286 -0.94 -2.66 10.80
N LEU A 287 -0.59 -3.80 10.20
CA LEU A 287 0.69 -4.48 10.45
C LEU A 287 1.89 -3.63 10.00
N ILE A 288 1.79 -2.97 8.85
CA ILE A 288 2.84 -2.07 8.38
C ILE A 288 3.03 -0.91 9.34
N ASN A 289 1.95 -0.27 9.79
CA ASN A 289 2.06 0.79 10.78
C ASN A 289 2.70 0.30 12.10
N LEU A 290 2.37 -0.92 12.54
CA LEU A 290 3.03 -1.53 13.70
C LEU A 290 4.53 -1.71 13.48
N VAL A 291 4.93 -2.23 12.31
CA VAL A 291 6.35 -2.39 11.96
C VAL A 291 7.06 -1.03 11.95
N VAL A 292 6.43 -0.01 11.36
CA VAL A 292 6.96 1.38 11.34
C VAL A 292 7.13 1.94 12.73
N ASP A 293 6.14 1.77 13.61
CA ASP A 293 6.19 2.22 15.00
C ASP A 293 7.34 1.53 15.76
N VAL A 294 7.54 0.23 15.54
CA VAL A 294 8.65 -0.53 16.15
C VAL A 294 10.00 -0.07 15.61
N LEU A 295 10.11 0.15 14.29
CA LEU A 295 11.33 0.66 13.66
C LEU A 295 11.67 2.08 14.18
N TYR A 296 10.67 2.95 14.26
CA TYR A 296 10.85 4.29 14.81
C TYR A 296 11.33 4.26 16.26
N ALA A 297 10.74 3.40 17.06
CA ALA A 297 11.13 3.19 18.45
C ALA A 297 12.57 2.64 18.59
N ALA A 298 13.01 1.77 17.68
CA ALA A 298 14.36 1.22 17.66
C ALA A 298 15.42 2.25 17.19
N LEU A 299 15.04 3.13 16.25
CA LEU A 299 15.95 4.13 15.68
C LEU A 299 16.09 5.39 16.55
N ASN A 300 15.05 5.73 17.32
CA ASN A 300 15.04 6.91 18.18
C ASN A 300 15.15 6.55 19.67
N PRO A 301 16.37 6.54 20.26
CA PRO A 301 16.60 6.16 21.65
C PRO A 301 16.04 7.18 22.65
N THR A 302 15.60 8.35 22.21
CA THR A 302 15.03 9.39 23.09
C THR A 302 13.59 9.10 23.51
N ILE A 303 12.91 8.18 22.84
CA ILE A 303 11.57 7.74 23.21
C ILE A 303 11.70 6.75 24.37
N ARG A 304 11.62 7.27 25.58
CA ARG A 304 11.47 6.45 26.79
C ARG A 304 10.03 5.97 26.85
N TYR A 305 9.84 4.70 26.61
CA TYR A 305 8.53 4.04 26.78
C TYR A 305 8.11 4.12 28.27
N LYS A 306 7.12 4.92 28.56
CA LYS A 306 6.38 4.86 29.82
C LYS A 306 5.25 3.85 29.70
#